data_f0e135de2971dee7a78b74e20a87f6da
#
_entry.id   f0e135de2971dee7a78b74e20a87f6da
#
_cell.length_a   1.000
_cell.length_b   1.000
_cell.length_c   1.000
_cell.angle_alpha   90.00
_cell.angle_beta   90.00
_cell.angle_gamma   90.00
#
_symmetry.space_group_name_H-M   'P 1'
#
loop_
_entity.id
_entity.type
_entity.pdbx_description
1 polymer ?
#
loop_
_entity_poly.entity_id
_entity_poly.type
_entity_poly.pdbx_seq_one_letter_code
_entity_poly.pdbx_strand_id
1 'polypeptide(L)'
;MIYGYIRVSTDHQTTENQRFEIQKFCEKENLVIDCWIEETISATKELNKRKLGRLIKRIRKDDLIIASELSRLGRNLLQIMSILHYCMDVGAKIWTIKDNYRLGSDITSKVLAFAFGLSAEIERNLISQRTKEALARVKSEGKHIGRPHGSRNSCKLNG
;
A
#
# COMPACT_ATOMS: atom_id res chain seq x y z
N MET A 1 9.61 1.56 17.45
CA MET A 1 9.98 2.81 16.76
C MET A 1 8.73 3.51 16.22
N ILE A 2 8.78 4.85 16.17
CA ILE A 2 7.67 5.67 15.64
C ILE A 2 8.12 6.33 14.32
N TYR A 3 7.42 6.02 13.26
CA TYR A 3 7.71 6.49 11.91
C TYR A 3 6.70 7.55 11.47
N GLY A 4 7.14 8.74 11.09
CA GLY A 4 6.33 9.74 10.40
C GLY A 4 6.37 9.49 8.90
N TYR A 5 5.23 9.16 8.28
CA TYR A 5 5.15 8.87 6.86
C TYR A 5 4.47 9.98 6.08
N ILE A 6 5.15 10.50 5.07
CA ILE A 6 4.70 11.58 4.19
C ILE A 6 4.77 11.11 2.74
N ARG A 7 3.70 11.33 1.98
CA ARG A 7 3.67 11.07 0.55
C ARG A 7 3.08 12.25 -0.22
N VAL A 8 3.85 12.74 -1.19
CA VAL A 8 3.44 13.83 -2.09
C VAL A 8 3.60 13.42 -3.55
N SER A 9 2.90 14.09 -4.46
CA SER A 9 3.05 13.90 -5.90
C SER A 9 4.29 14.61 -6.43
N THR A 10 4.38 15.93 -6.25
CA THR A 10 5.51 16.77 -6.70
C THR A 10 5.61 18.10 -5.93
N ASP A 11 4.69 18.37 -5.01
CA ASP A 11 4.57 19.68 -4.37
C ASP A 11 5.25 19.69 -3.00
N HIS A 12 6.24 20.56 -2.82
CA HIS A 12 6.97 20.76 -1.57
C HIS A 12 6.07 21.31 -0.45
N GLN A 13 5.16 22.23 -0.77
CA GLN A 13 4.28 22.85 0.20
C GLN A 13 3.37 21.82 0.88
N THR A 14 2.93 20.79 0.13
CA THR A 14 2.14 19.68 0.66
C THR A 14 2.94 18.79 1.62
N THR A 15 4.27 18.70 1.43
CA THR A 15 5.17 17.95 2.32
C THR A 15 5.26 18.60 3.69
N GLU A 16 5.50 19.91 3.73
CA GLU A 16 5.60 20.69 4.95
C GLU A 16 4.30 20.67 5.77
N ASN A 17 3.16 20.79 5.09
CA ASN A 17 1.86 20.71 5.73
C ASN A 17 1.62 19.35 6.40
N GLN A 18 1.93 18.23 5.71
CA GLN A 18 1.80 16.90 6.29
C GLN A 18 2.76 16.71 7.48
N ARG A 19 3.99 17.19 7.36
CA ARG A 19 4.96 17.14 8.46
C ARG A 19 4.46 17.90 9.68
N PHE A 20 3.99 19.12 9.48
CA PHE A 20 3.43 19.95 10.55
C PHE A 20 2.22 19.28 11.23
N GLU A 21 1.27 18.74 10.45
CA GLU A 21 0.12 18.02 11.00
C GLU A 21 0.55 16.83 11.87
N ILE A 22 1.52 16.03 11.40
CA ILE A 22 2.02 14.86 12.12
C ILE A 22 2.75 15.30 13.41
N GLN A 23 3.59 16.34 13.35
CA GLN A 23 4.31 16.86 14.52
C GLN A 23 3.33 17.36 15.59
N LYS A 24 2.37 18.19 15.21
CA LYS A 24 1.35 18.71 16.12
C LYS A 24 0.52 17.60 16.77
N PHE A 25 0.20 16.55 16.01
CA PHE A 25 -0.47 15.37 16.55
C PHE A 25 0.41 14.62 17.55
N CYS A 26 1.70 14.42 17.23
CA CYS A 26 2.63 13.74 18.12
C CYS A 26 2.85 14.53 19.43
N GLU A 27 2.95 15.84 19.37
CA GLU A 27 3.02 16.70 20.56
C GLU A 27 1.81 16.50 21.47
N LYS A 28 0.59 16.47 20.91
CA LYS A 28 -0.63 16.23 21.66
C LYS A 28 -0.69 14.84 22.31
N GLU A 29 -0.17 13.82 21.63
CA GLU A 29 -0.16 12.42 22.12
C GLU A 29 1.09 12.10 22.96
N ASN A 30 1.98 13.05 23.22
CA ASN A 30 3.27 12.86 23.89
C ASN A 30 4.15 11.81 23.20
N LEU A 31 4.20 11.83 21.88
CA LEU A 31 4.98 10.94 21.04
C LEU A 31 6.15 11.68 20.40
N VAL A 32 7.27 10.97 20.17
CA VAL A 32 8.43 11.49 19.45
C VAL A 32 8.65 10.63 18.20
N ILE A 33 8.76 11.27 17.05
CA ILE A 33 9.07 10.58 15.79
C ILE A 33 10.54 10.20 15.75
N ASP A 34 10.83 8.91 15.69
CA ASP A 34 12.20 8.38 15.56
C ASP A 34 12.73 8.51 14.13
N CYS A 35 11.90 8.34 13.14
CA CYS A 35 12.30 8.34 11.73
C CYS A 35 11.23 8.90 10.80
N TRP A 36 11.64 9.77 9.89
CA TRP A 36 10.79 10.30 8.83
C TRP A 36 10.98 9.54 7.53
N ILE A 37 9.89 9.11 6.93
CA ILE A 37 9.86 8.47 5.61
C ILE A 37 9.09 9.37 4.65
N GLU A 38 9.81 10.03 3.76
CA GLU A 38 9.23 10.93 2.75
C GLU A 38 9.33 10.32 1.36
N GLU A 39 8.22 10.30 0.66
CA GLU A 39 8.14 9.81 -0.71
C GLU A 39 7.53 10.85 -1.64
N THR A 40 8.28 11.17 -2.70
CA THR A 40 7.73 11.88 -3.85
C THR A 40 7.45 10.83 -4.92
N ILE A 41 6.17 10.58 -5.23
CA ILE A 41 5.82 9.49 -6.15
C ILE A 41 4.78 9.96 -7.16
N SER A 42 5.11 9.78 -8.45
CA SER A 42 4.10 9.72 -9.51
C SER A 42 3.19 8.50 -9.31
N ALA A 43 1.94 8.59 -9.76
CA ALA A 43 0.90 7.61 -9.51
C ALA A 43 1.18 6.16 -9.99
N THR A 44 2.33 5.84 -10.58
CA THR A 44 2.62 4.58 -11.27
C THR A 44 3.53 3.59 -10.55
N LYS A 45 4.26 3.98 -9.50
CA LYS A 45 5.20 3.07 -8.82
C LYS A 45 4.51 2.01 -7.96
N GLU A 46 4.89 0.74 -8.14
CA GLU A 46 4.47 -0.39 -7.30
C GLU A 46 4.94 -0.24 -5.85
N LEU A 47 4.17 -0.79 -4.89
CA LEU A 47 4.49 -0.70 -3.46
C LEU A 47 5.90 -1.20 -3.13
N ASN A 48 6.33 -2.30 -3.73
CA ASN A 48 7.65 -2.91 -3.49
C ASN A 48 8.83 -1.99 -3.85
N LYS A 49 8.62 -1.05 -4.77
CA LYS A 49 9.62 -0.05 -5.20
C LYS A 49 9.56 1.24 -4.40
N ARG A 50 8.61 1.35 -3.46
CA ARG A 50 8.39 2.51 -2.61
C ARG A 50 9.21 2.45 -1.33
N LYS A 51 9.50 3.61 -0.73
CA LYS A 51 10.12 3.70 0.60
C LYS A 51 9.21 3.05 1.65
N LEU A 52 7.89 3.26 1.56
CA LEU A 52 6.90 2.59 2.40
C LEU A 52 7.00 1.06 2.31
N GLY A 53 7.10 0.50 1.10
CA GLY A 53 7.25 -0.94 0.93
C GLY A 53 8.51 -1.50 1.58
N ARG A 54 9.61 -0.74 1.55
CA ARG A 54 10.85 -1.09 2.27
C ARG A 54 10.70 -0.99 3.79
N LEU A 55 9.99 0.02 4.28
CA LEU A 55 9.65 0.16 5.70
C LEU A 55 8.81 -1.03 6.16
N ILE A 56 7.74 -1.36 5.46
CA ILE A 56 6.83 -2.46 5.81
C ILE A 56 7.57 -3.80 5.93
N LYS A 57 8.55 -4.07 5.06
CA LYS A 57 9.38 -5.30 5.15
C LYS A 57 10.30 -5.35 6.38
N ARG A 58 10.55 -4.22 7.04
CA ARG A 58 11.45 -4.10 8.21
C ARG A 58 10.71 -3.82 9.50
N ILE A 59 9.42 -3.48 9.41
CA ILE A 59 8.60 -3.11 10.56
C ILE A 59 8.49 -4.29 11.52
N ARG A 60 8.49 -4.00 12.81
CA ARG A 60 8.44 -4.98 13.88
C ARG A 60 7.20 -4.78 14.75
N LYS A 61 6.96 -5.76 15.60
CA LYS A 61 5.94 -5.65 16.64
C LYS A 61 6.13 -4.37 17.45
N ASP A 62 5.02 -3.69 17.75
CA ASP A 62 4.93 -2.44 18.50
C ASP A 62 5.53 -1.21 17.80
N ASP A 63 6.04 -1.33 16.57
CA ASP A 63 6.35 -0.16 15.75
C ASP A 63 5.07 0.57 15.37
N LEU A 64 5.15 1.90 15.25
CA LEU A 64 4.02 2.77 14.91
C LEU A 64 4.32 3.59 13.66
N ILE A 65 3.44 3.52 12.66
CA ILE A 65 3.47 4.41 11.50
C ILE A 65 2.38 5.47 11.70
N ILE A 66 2.73 6.74 11.59
CA ILE A 66 1.81 7.87 11.64
C ILE A 66 1.79 8.55 10.26
N ALA A 67 0.59 8.71 9.69
CA ALA A 67 0.38 9.39 8.42
C ALA A 67 -0.76 10.43 8.55
N SER A 68 -0.83 11.40 7.65
CA SER A 68 -1.91 12.39 7.66
C SER A 68 -3.28 11.76 7.38
N GLU A 69 -3.34 10.82 6.44
CA GLU A 69 -4.58 10.13 6.02
C GLU A 69 -4.26 8.76 5.38
N LEU A 70 -5.23 7.85 5.36
CA LEU A 70 -5.09 6.50 4.76
C LEU A 70 -4.72 6.55 3.29
N SER A 71 -5.19 7.54 2.54
CA SER A 71 -4.90 7.72 1.13
C SER A 71 -3.41 7.91 0.84
N ARG A 72 -2.60 8.27 1.83
CA ARG A 72 -1.13 8.39 1.69
C ARG A 72 -0.46 7.02 1.69
N LEU A 73 -1.02 6.03 2.37
CA LEU A 73 -0.46 4.68 2.44
C LEU A 73 -0.60 3.94 1.11
N GLY A 74 -1.76 4.01 0.48
CA GLY A 74 -2.07 3.30 -0.76
C GLY A 74 -2.79 4.17 -1.78
N ARG A 75 -2.90 3.68 -3.02
CA ARG A 75 -3.60 4.37 -4.12
C ARG A 75 -5.04 3.93 -4.27
N ASN A 76 -5.31 2.72 -3.86
CA ASN A 76 -6.61 2.12 -3.87
C ASN A 76 -6.83 1.38 -2.56
N LEU A 77 -8.07 1.03 -2.32
CA LEU A 77 -8.51 0.38 -1.10
C LEU A 77 -7.75 -0.94 -0.85
N LEU A 78 -7.56 -1.76 -1.89
CA LEU A 78 -6.85 -3.03 -1.80
C LEU A 78 -5.39 -2.88 -1.30
N GLN A 79 -4.69 -1.88 -1.79
CA GLN A 79 -3.32 -1.62 -1.38
C GLN A 79 -3.26 -1.16 0.08
N ILE A 80 -4.18 -0.26 0.49
CA ILE A 80 -4.29 0.19 1.87
C ILE A 80 -4.56 -1.01 2.78
N MET A 81 -5.53 -1.85 2.43
CA MET A 81 -5.90 -3.03 3.19
C MET A 81 -4.76 -4.04 3.32
N SER A 82 -4.03 -4.28 2.24
CA SER A 82 -2.88 -5.19 2.27
C SER A 82 -1.79 -4.69 3.23
N ILE A 83 -1.60 -3.36 3.32
CA ILE A 83 -0.65 -2.74 4.25
C ILE A 83 -1.15 -2.87 5.68
N LEU A 84 -2.42 -2.57 5.94
CA LEU A 84 -3.02 -2.68 7.27
C LEU A 84 -3.00 -4.13 7.78
N HIS A 85 -3.36 -5.08 6.93
CA HIS A 85 -3.32 -6.52 7.24
C HIS A 85 -1.91 -6.97 7.61
N TYR A 86 -0.92 -6.63 6.78
CA TYR A 86 0.46 -6.98 7.05
C TYR A 86 0.96 -6.39 8.38
N CYS A 87 0.69 -5.11 8.65
CA CYS A 87 1.08 -4.48 9.90
C CYS A 87 0.41 -5.16 11.11
N MET A 88 -0.84 -5.57 10.96
CA MET A 88 -1.55 -6.32 12.00
C MET A 88 -0.92 -7.69 12.26
N ASP A 89 -0.57 -8.44 11.21
CA ASP A 89 0.06 -9.76 11.34
C ASP A 89 1.41 -9.67 12.07
N VAL A 90 2.17 -8.61 11.81
CA VAL A 90 3.44 -8.35 12.50
C VAL A 90 3.24 -7.78 13.91
N GLY A 91 2.06 -7.27 14.24
CA GLY A 91 1.76 -6.57 15.48
C GLY A 91 2.23 -5.10 15.50
N ALA A 92 2.41 -4.50 14.35
CA ALA A 92 2.71 -3.07 14.19
C ALA A 92 1.41 -2.25 14.17
N LYS A 93 1.52 -0.96 14.49
CA LYS A 93 0.39 -0.03 14.59
C LYS A 93 0.43 0.98 13.44
N ILE A 94 -0.74 1.42 12.99
CA ILE A 94 -0.87 2.51 12.02
C ILE A 94 -1.92 3.49 12.54
N TRP A 95 -1.52 4.76 12.62
CA TRP A 95 -2.41 5.84 13.00
C TRP A 95 -2.51 6.87 11.88
N THR A 96 -3.72 7.34 11.60
CA THR A 96 -3.95 8.45 10.68
C THR A 96 -4.72 9.57 11.38
N ILE A 97 -4.38 10.81 11.02
CA ILE A 97 -4.84 12.00 11.73
C ILE A 97 -6.22 12.40 11.22
N LYS A 98 -6.37 12.62 9.90
CA LYS A 98 -7.62 13.14 9.31
C LYS A 98 -8.76 12.14 9.37
N ASP A 99 -8.45 10.86 9.16
CA ASP A 99 -9.44 9.78 9.22
C ASP A 99 -9.71 9.35 10.67
N ASN A 100 -8.95 9.85 11.63
CA ASN A 100 -8.98 9.44 13.04
C ASN A 100 -8.91 7.90 13.19
N TYR A 101 -8.10 7.25 12.36
CA TYR A 101 -8.00 5.80 12.31
C TYR A 101 -6.78 5.34 13.10
N ARG A 102 -6.98 4.38 14.00
CA ARG A 102 -5.92 3.79 14.84
C ARG A 102 -5.98 2.29 14.74
N LEU A 103 -5.13 1.70 13.90
CA LEU A 103 -4.92 0.27 13.87
C LEU A 103 -4.07 -0.09 15.09
N GLY A 104 -4.65 -0.87 15.99
CA GLY A 104 -4.01 -1.37 17.19
C GLY A 104 -4.17 -2.89 17.33
N SER A 105 -3.91 -3.37 18.53
CA SER A 105 -4.10 -4.80 18.89
C SER A 105 -5.52 -5.12 19.36
N ASP A 106 -6.42 -4.14 19.37
CA ASP A 106 -7.80 -4.29 19.81
C ASP A 106 -8.64 -5.13 18.85
N ILE A 107 -9.72 -5.70 19.37
CA ILE A 107 -10.64 -6.59 18.61
C ILE A 107 -11.24 -5.85 17.41
N THR A 108 -11.60 -4.58 17.55
CA THR A 108 -12.19 -3.78 16.48
C THR A 108 -11.25 -3.63 15.29
N SER A 109 -9.98 -3.36 15.54
CA SER A 109 -8.93 -3.29 14.51
C SER A 109 -8.74 -4.64 13.81
N LYS A 110 -8.78 -5.75 14.55
CA LYS A 110 -8.69 -7.11 14.01
C LYS A 110 -9.89 -7.45 13.14
N VAL A 111 -11.10 -7.12 13.57
CA VAL A 111 -12.34 -7.35 12.79
C VAL A 111 -12.33 -6.52 11.50
N LEU A 112 -11.94 -5.26 11.56
CA LEU A 112 -11.82 -4.39 10.39
C LEU A 112 -10.78 -4.94 9.40
N ALA A 113 -9.60 -5.34 9.88
CA ALA A 113 -8.56 -5.87 9.02
C ALA A 113 -8.96 -7.22 8.41
N PHE A 114 -9.68 -8.08 9.15
CA PHE A 114 -10.25 -9.33 8.62
C PHE A 114 -11.30 -9.04 7.52
N ALA A 115 -12.25 -8.15 7.78
CA ALA A 115 -13.27 -7.77 6.80
C ALA A 115 -12.64 -7.19 5.53
N PHE A 116 -11.59 -6.41 5.68
CA PHE A 116 -10.83 -5.84 4.58
C PHE A 116 -10.04 -6.91 3.82
N GLY A 117 -9.40 -7.84 4.51
CA GLY A 117 -8.70 -8.97 3.88
C GLY A 117 -9.65 -9.82 3.04
N LEU A 118 -10.84 -10.12 3.56
CA LEU A 118 -11.87 -10.87 2.85
C LEU A 118 -12.36 -10.11 1.60
N SER A 119 -12.61 -8.81 1.70
CA SER A 119 -13.02 -7.99 0.56
C SER A 119 -11.96 -7.97 -0.55
N ALA A 120 -10.68 -7.88 -0.17
CA ALA A 120 -9.56 -7.92 -1.10
C ALA A 120 -9.44 -9.28 -1.82
N GLU A 121 -9.70 -10.37 -1.11
CA GLU A 121 -9.69 -11.73 -1.65
C GLU A 121 -10.85 -11.94 -2.64
N ILE A 122 -12.06 -11.50 -2.28
CA ILE A 122 -13.24 -11.54 -3.15
C ILE A 122 -12.96 -10.78 -4.44
N GLU A 123 -12.41 -9.58 -4.38
CA GLU A 123 -12.12 -8.78 -5.57
C GLU A 123 -11.06 -9.44 -6.47
N ARG A 124 -10.01 -10.03 -5.89
CA ARG A 124 -9.02 -10.81 -6.67
C ARG A 124 -9.67 -12.00 -7.37
N ASN A 125 -10.56 -12.71 -6.70
CA ASN A 125 -11.27 -13.84 -7.26
C ASN A 125 -12.18 -13.41 -8.41
N LEU A 126 -12.91 -12.30 -8.25
CA LEU A 126 -13.76 -11.74 -9.33
C LEU A 126 -12.94 -11.30 -10.54
N ILE A 127 -11.79 -10.64 -10.34
CA ILE A 127 -10.88 -10.26 -11.43
C ILE A 127 -10.34 -11.51 -12.13
N SER A 128 -9.92 -12.52 -11.38
CA SER A 128 -9.42 -13.79 -11.93
C SER A 128 -10.51 -14.49 -12.76
N GLN A 129 -11.73 -14.54 -12.25
CA GLN A 129 -12.87 -15.15 -12.96
C GLN A 129 -13.17 -14.40 -14.26
N ARG A 130 -13.30 -13.06 -14.23
CA ARG A 130 -13.50 -12.24 -15.42
C ARG A 130 -12.41 -12.45 -16.47
N THR A 131 -11.15 -12.55 -16.02
CA THR A 131 -10.02 -12.81 -16.92
C THR A 131 -10.14 -14.19 -17.57
N LYS A 132 -10.49 -15.23 -16.80
CA LYS A 132 -10.71 -16.58 -17.32
C LYS A 132 -11.85 -16.62 -18.33
N GLU A 133 -12.96 -15.97 -18.04
CA GLU A 133 -14.12 -15.85 -18.94
C GLU A 133 -13.76 -15.12 -20.24
N ALA A 134 -13.05 -13.99 -20.14
CA ALA A 134 -12.57 -13.25 -21.31
C ALA A 134 -11.63 -14.10 -22.19
N LEU A 135 -10.69 -14.82 -21.56
CA LEU A 135 -9.78 -15.73 -22.28
C LEU A 135 -10.54 -16.90 -22.94
N ALA A 136 -11.52 -17.48 -22.24
CA ALA A 136 -12.35 -18.55 -22.79
C ALA A 136 -13.14 -18.06 -24.04
N ARG A 137 -13.70 -16.85 -23.98
CA ARG A 137 -14.39 -16.23 -25.11
C ARG A 137 -13.47 -16.01 -26.31
N VAL A 138 -12.28 -15.43 -26.10
CA VAL A 138 -11.31 -15.20 -27.18
C VAL A 138 -10.83 -16.51 -27.78
N LYS A 139 -10.71 -17.57 -26.98
CA LYS A 139 -10.37 -18.91 -27.45
C LYS A 139 -11.49 -19.53 -28.29
N SER A 140 -12.76 -19.33 -27.90
CA SER A 140 -13.91 -19.83 -28.68
C SER A 140 -14.08 -19.09 -30.00
N GLU A 141 -13.62 -17.84 -30.10
CA GLU A 141 -13.56 -17.06 -31.33
C GLU A 141 -12.41 -17.46 -32.26
N GLY A 142 -11.63 -18.51 -31.91
CA GLY A 142 -10.52 -19.00 -32.72
C GLY A 142 -9.28 -18.07 -32.72
N LYS A 143 -9.25 -17.06 -31.87
CA LYS A 143 -8.12 -16.12 -31.78
C LYS A 143 -6.98 -16.75 -30.94
N HIS A 144 -5.75 -16.65 -31.45
CA HIS A 144 -4.58 -17.14 -30.73
C HIS A 144 -4.31 -16.25 -29.48
N ILE A 145 -4.30 -16.89 -28.32
CA ILE A 145 -3.96 -16.23 -27.03
C ILE A 145 -2.53 -16.57 -26.71
N GLY A 146 -1.69 -15.56 -26.66
CA GLY A 146 -0.27 -15.71 -26.31
C GLY A 146 0.67 -15.21 -27.38
N ARG A 147 1.94 -15.48 -27.18
CA ARG A 147 2.99 -15.05 -28.10
C ARG A 147 2.86 -15.80 -29.44
N PRO A 148 2.92 -15.11 -30.58
CA PRO A 148 2.88 -15.77 -31.90
C PRO A 148 3.94 -16.84 -32.03
N HIS A 149 3.57 -18.00 -32.63
CA HIS A 149 4.53 -19.06 -32.92
C HIS A 149 5.69 -18.54 -33.77
N GLY A 150 6.95 -18.80 -33.36
CA GLY A 150 8.13 -18.39 -34.09
C GLY A 150 8.72 -17.03 -33.71
N SER A 151 8.13 -16.24 -32.80
CA SER A 151 8.73 -15.00 -32.34
C SER A 151 9.90 -15.28 -31.39
N ARG A 152 11.14 -15.05 -31.84
CA ARG A 152 12.36 -15.18 -31.00
C ARG A 152 12.53 -13.96 -30.10
N ASN A 153 13.07 -14.16 -28.86
CA ASN A 153 13.57 -13.06 -28.07
C ASN A 153 14.79 -12.46 -28.77
N SER A 154 14.67 -11.26 -29.29
CA SER A 154 15.86 -10.50 -29.67
C SER A 154 16.51 -9.99 -28.38
N CYS A 155 17.37 -10.83 -27.81
CA CYS A 155 18.32 -10.37 -26.79
C CYS A 155 19.38 -9.55 -27.54
N LYS A 156 19.23 -8.21 -27.57
CA LYS A 156 20.32 -7.33 -27.96
C LYS A 156 21.29 -7.29 -26.78
N LEU A 157 22.32 -8.11 -26.86
CA LEU A 157 23.57 -7.89 -26.16
C LEU A 157 24.20 -6.66 -26.83
N ASN A 158 24.05 -5.49 -26.23
CA ASN A 158 24.90 -4.35 -26.54
C ASN A 158 26.22 -4.62 -25.81
N GLY A 159 27.27 -4.81 -26.61
CA GLY A 159 28.66 -4.78 -26.18
C GLY A 159 29.09 -3.37 -25.77
#